data_2351b78b8693e50df583527582012519
#
_entry.id   2351b78b8693e50df583527582012519
#
_cell.length_a   1.000
_cell.length_b   1.000
_cell.length_c   1.000
_cell.angle_alpha   90.00
_cell.angle_beta   90.00
_cell.angle_gamma   90.00
#
_symmetry.space_group_name_H-M   'P 1'
#
loop_
_entity.id
_entity.type
_entity.pdbx_description
1 polymer ?
#
loop_
_entity_poly.entity_id
_entity_poly.type
_entity_poly.pdbx_seq_one_letter_code
_entity_poly.pdbx_strand_id
1 'polypeptide(L)'
;MNKGEEDKAIKSLNKVFEIDRNYPDALLCMAEIYYNKSQDFDSIKLKAFPYYKRFVEIHPDFDITSHYRLGEFYLLDYNTEKAKYHFNYALSKYKSPKEDKKIDETKRKIEQISFIEYSLQNPVDFKPNNMGENINSKYDEYLPTLTADEQTFIFTRLIPDTIDFGLKILMVEDFFETNKVDGKWEKAKKMPQPFNSMENEGALSISPDGRTAYFTRCNSRDSYGSCDLYSSEKIGSRWTEPKNMGATINSSAWDSQPTIASDGRTLFFVSNRRGGKGKNDIWYTYKKDDGKWTKPVSLDSTINTPGNEMYPFIHPSNTTLYFSSDYHLGMGGFDIFYANIENGHFVFPQNIGYPVNTSANETSFIVSPSGKKAIFSTFLNDGFGAKELYEFDLYEKAQPTPVVYMKGRTFDRNTNLPLAVNFEVKDINRNLLIASSISDPKTGEYLVVLPLGADYALSAWAEGYLFYSENFNLIDVNKSNSYKKDIYLNPIVEGQTVVLNNIFFENNSAELLPSSQSELNTLFELLSSNKNIRIEISGHTDNVGKQDYNLELSTKRANSVKSYLESKGIEPNRLESKGYGQTRPIADNQNEEGKARNRRTEFKIIMK
;
A
#
# COMPACT_ATOMS: atom_id res chain seq x y z
N MET A 1 -15.64 35.02 9.41
CA MET A 1 -15.40 36.45 9.08
C MET A 1 -14.59 36.56 7.79
N ASN A 2 -14.85 37.59 6.96
CA ASN A 2 -13.98 37.89 5.81
C ASN A 2 -12.62 38.42 6.28
N LYS A 3 -11.52 38.09 5.60
CA LYS A 3 -10.14 38.50 5.95
C LYS A 3 -10.01 40.00 6.27
N GLY A 4 -10.75 40.87 5.58
CA GLY A 4 -10.77 42.31 5.85
C GLY A 4 -11.54 42.75 7.10
N GLU A 5 -12.47 41.94 7.60
CA GLU A 5 -13.21 42.21 8.84
C GLU A 5 -12.37 41.77 10.05
N GLU A 6 -11.62 40.66 9.94
CA GLU A 6 -10.71 40.21 10.99
C GLU A 6 -9.58 41.22 11.24
N ASP A 7 -8.95 41.72 10.19
CA ASP A 7 -7.88 42.74 10.33
C ASP A 7 -8.40 44.04 10.97
N LYS A 8 -9.65 44.43 10.69
CA LYS A 8 -10.31 45.55 11.38
C LYS A 8 -10.58 45.25 12.85
N ALA A 9 -11.03 44.02 13.16
CA ALA A 9 -11.26 43.56 14.53
C ALA A 9 -9.97 43.58 15.35
N ILE A 10 -8.88 42.99 14.81
CA ILE A 10 -7.55 43.02 15.45
C ILE A 10 -7.07 44.44 15.72
N LYS A 11 -7.22 45.37 14.76
CA LYS A 11 -6.87 46.80 14.95
C LYS A 11 -7.68 47.45 16.05
N SER A 12 -8.97 47.14 16.16
CA SER A 12 -9.87 47.70 17.21
C SER A 12 -9.48 47.13 18.58
N LEU A 13 -9.21 45.83 18.68
CA LEU A 13 -8.79 45.19 19.91
C LEU A 13 -7.43 45.73 20.40
N ASN A 14 -6.49 45.98 19.50
CA ASN A 14 -5.22 46.61 19.86
C ASN A 14 -5.39 48.00 20.51
N LYS A 15 -6.37 48.81 20.05
CA LYS A 15 -6.71 50.09 20.72
C LYS A 15 -7.26 49.89 22.12
N VAL A 16 -8.04 48.83 22.37
CA VAL A 16 -8.49 48.46 23.72
C VAL A 16 -7.29 48.14 24.59
N PHE A 17 -6.30 47.37 24.09
CA PHE A 17 -5.09 47.04 24.83
C PHE A 17 -4.14 48.22 25.10
N GLU A 18 -4.24 49.30 24.34
CA GLU A 18 -3.56 50.57 24.66
C GLU A 18 -4.15 51.24 25.93
N ILE A 19 -5.48 51.00 26.22
CA ILE A 19 -6.17 51.54 27.38
C ILE A 19 -6.08 50.57 28.54
N ASP A 20 -6.44 49.32 28.33
CA ASP A 20 -6.40 48.25 29.35
C ASP A 20 -5.89 46.94 28.74
N ARG A 21 -4.64 46.55 29.04
CA ARG A 21 -4.02 45.31 28.57
C ARG A 21 -4.66 44.04 29.12
N ASN A 22 -5.48 44.16 30.15
CA ASN A 22 -6.13 43.07 30.84
C ASN A 22 -7.64 43.02 30.60
N TYR A 23 -8.17 43.82 29.66
CA TYR A 23 -9.59 43.84 29.36
C TYR A 23 -10.07 42.45 28.91
N PRO A 24 -10.94 41.77 29.68
CA PRO A 24 -11.22 40.35 29.50
C PRO A 24 -11.78 39.99 28.13
N ASP A 25 -12.80 40.75 27.68
CA ASP A 25 -13.46 40.47 26.40
C ASP A 25 -12.49 40.65 25.23
N ALA A 26 -11.58 41.64 25.32
CA ALA A 26 -10.58 41.86 24.28
C ALA A 26 -9.54 40.72 24.23
N LEU A 27 -9.11 40.19 25.40
CA LEU A 27 -8.23 39.06 25.48
C LEU A 27 -8.87 37.80 24.85
N LEU A 28 -10.11 37.50 25.24
CA LEU A 28 -10.82 36.34 24.71
C LEU A 28 -11.09 36.47 23.21
N CYS A 29 -11.57 37.62 22.75
CA CYS A 29 -11.81 37.87 21.32
C CYS A 29 -10.52 37.74 20.49
N MET A 30 -9.39 38.28 20.96
CA MET A 30 -8.12 38.17 20.25
C MET A 30 -7.63 36.69 20.20
N ALA A 31 -7.77 35.98 21.30
CA ALA A 31 -7.46 34.57 21.36
C ALA A 31 -8.29 33.75 20.37
N GLU A 32 -9.60 33.92 20.34
CA GLU A 32 -10.52 33.23 19.43
C GLU A 32 -10.24 33.56 17.96
N ILE A 33 -9.95 34.85 17.63
CA ILE A 33 -9.59 35.24 16.26
C ILE A 33 -8.33 34.45 15.79
N TYR A 34 -7.24 34.45 16.57
CA TYR A 34 -6.04 33.74 16.19
C TYR A 34 -6.23 32.21 16.19
N TYR A 35 -6.96 31.67 17.17
CA TYR A 35 -7.22 30.24 17.27
C TYR A 35 -8.00 29.71 16.06
N ASN A 36 -9.03 30.44 15.63
CA ASN A 36 -9.91 30.03 14.54
C ASN A 36 -9.38 30.39 13.13
N LYS A 37 -8.26 31.11 13.04
CA LYS A 37 -7.68 31.55 11.77
C LYS A 37 -6.94 30.43 11.03
N SER A 38 -6.54 29.39 11.72
CA SER A 38 -5.93 28.21 11.14
C SER A 38 -6.52 26.93 11.75
N GLN A 39 -6.61 25.88 10.97
CA GLN A 39 -7.03 24.56 11.47
C GLN A 39 -5.89 23.85 12.20
N ASP A 40 -4.66 24.01 11.74
CA ASP A 40 -3.46 23.45 12.33
C ASP A 40 -2.84 24.38 13.38
N PHE A 41 -2.04 23.83 14.30
CA PHE A 41 -1.27 24.61 15.27
C PHE A 41 -0.03 25.24 14.60
N ASP A 42 -0.26 26.13 13.66
CA ASP A 42 0.75 26.90 12.96
C ASP A 42 1.16 28.18 13.74
N SER A 43 2.08 28.93 13.15
CA SER A 43 2.56 30.20 13.73
C SER A 43 1.45 31.24 13.95
N ILE A 44 0.30 31.09 13.27
CA ILE A 44 -0.84 32.00 13.42
C ILE A 44 -1.66 31.58 14.64
N LYS A 45 -2.04 30.31 14.73
CA LYS A 45 -2.81 29.78 15.86
C LYS A 45 -2.02 29.89 17.17
N LEU A 46 -0.69 29.69 17.14
CA LEU A 46 0.16 29.87 18.33
C LEU A 46 0.10 31.29 18.92
N LYS A 47 -0.28 32.31 18.14
CA LYS A 47 -0.50 33.67 18.67
C LYS A 47 -1.70 33.77 19.62
N ALA A 48 -2.60 32.80 19.64
CA ALA A 48 -3.71 32.75 20.57
C ALA A 48 -3.26 32.44 22.01
N PHE A 49 -2.18 31.66 22.16
CA PHE A 49 -1.73 31.15 23.46
C PHE A 49 -1.53 32.21 24.55
N PRO A 50 -0.77 33.33 24.33
CA PRO A 50 -0.55 34.34 25.35
C PRO A 50 -1.85 35.04 25.78
N TYR A 51 -2.82 35.19 24.89
CA TYR A 51 -4.12 35.80 25.21
C TYR A 51 -4.99 34.88 26.06
N TYR A 52 -5.12 33.59 25.70
CA TYR A 52 -5.82 32.62 26.56
C TYR A 52 -5.15 32.48 27.93
N LYS A 53 -3.84 32.40 27.95
CA LYS A 53 -3.08 32.30 29.21
C LYS A 53 -3.36 33.49 30.10
N ARG A 54 -3.23 34.73 29.58
CA ARG A 54 -3.49 35.94 30.33
C ARG A 54 -4.95 36.05 30.78
N PHE A 55 -5.89 35.67 29.93
CA PHE A 55 -7.33 35.66 30.26
C PHE A 55 -7.61 34.74 31.44
N VAL A 56 -7.13 33.50 31.41
CA VAL A 56 -7.35 32.52 32.49
C VAL A 56 -6.63 32.91 33.78
N GLU A 57 -5.46 33.55 33.71
CA GLU A 57 -4.76 34.08 34.90
C GLU A 57 -5.59 35.12 35.64
N ILE A 58 -6.37 35.94 34.93
CA ILE A 58 -7.17 37.01 35.50
C ILE A 58 -8.57 36.54 35.87
N HIS A 59 -9.16 35.67 35.06
CA HIS A 59 -10.55 35.22 35.14
C HIS A 59 -10.65 33.69 35.04
N PRO A 60 -10.11 32.91 36.01
CA PRO A 60 -10.00 31.45 35.88
C PRO A 60 -11.36 30.74 35.79
N ASP A 61 -12.43 31.29 36.32
CA ASP A 61 -13.74 30.63 36.32
C ASP A 61 -14.70 31.12 35.22
N PHE A 62 -14.26 32.02 34.35
CA PHE A 62 -15.17 32.73 33.44
C PHE A 62 -15.48 31.90 32.19
N ASP A 63 -14.49 31.25 31.57
CA ASP A 63 -14.67 30.52 30.33
C ASP A 63 -13.97 29.14 30.35
N ILE A 64 -14.79 28.09 30.27
CA ILE A 64 -14.31 26.70 30.28
C ILE A 64 -13.52 26.39 29.00
N THR A 65 -13.91 26.97 27.87
CA THR A 65 -13.28 26.75 26.55
C THR A 65 -11.82 27.19 26.58
N SER A 66 -11.52 28.32 27.24
CA SER A 66 -10.14 28.83 27.39
C SER A 66 -9.23 27.82 28.12
N HIS A 67 -9.75 27.14 29.14
CA HIS A 67 -9.01 26.07 29.80
C HIS A 67 -8.75 24.89 28.86
N TYR A 68 -9.76 24.44 28.11
CA TYR A 68 -9.59 23.37 27.14
C TYR A 68 -8.52 23.74 26.09
N ARG A 69 -8.57 24.96 25.55
CA ARG A 69 -7.58 25.45 24.58
C ARG A 69 -6.17 25.53 25.16
N LEU A 70 -6.01 25.99 26.40
CA LEU A 70 -4.71 25.97 27.06
C LEU A 70 -4.18 24.55 27.26
N GLY A 71 -5.04 23.59 27.58
CA GLY A 71 -4.67 22.17 27.61
C GLY A 71 -4.08 21.69 26.27
N GLU A 72 -4.71 22.06 25.15
CA GLU A 72 -4.21 21.73 23.81
C GLU A 72 -2.82 22.38 23.54
N PHE A 73 -2.66 23.67 23.85
CA PHE A 73 -1.37 24.35 23.67
C PHE A 73 -0.24 23.75 24.53
N TYR A 74 -0.53 23.38 25.79
CA TYR A 74 0.47 22.75 26.64
C TYR A 74 0.86 21.34 26.16
N LEU A 75 -0.02 20.63 25.43
CA LEU A 75 0.35 19.35 24.83
C LEU A 75 1.36 19.50 23.71
N LEU A 76 1.37 20.59 22.96
CA LEU A 76 2.34 20.83 21.88
C LEU A 76 3.80 20.82 22.38
N ASP A 77 4.01 21.31 23.60
CA ASP A 77 5.33 21.36 24.25
C ASP A 77 5.52 20.19 25.25
N TYR A 78 4.65 19.19 25.20
CA TYR A 78 4.65 18.05 26.15
C TYR A 78 4.60 18.45 27.62
N ASN A 79 4.04 19.61 27.94
CA ASN A 79 3.80 20.02 29.33
C ASN A 79 2.54 19.32 29.86
N THR A 80 2.68 18.02 30.11
CA THR A 80 1.58 17.12 30.48
C THR A 80 0.92 17.50 31.80
N GLU A 81 1.68 18.01 32.77
CA GLU A 81 1.14 18.46 34.06
C GLU A 81 0.16 19.61 33.89
N LYS A 82 0.55 20.67 33.13
CA LYS A 82 -0.34 21.81 32.88
C LYS A 82 -1.51 21.43 31.99
N ALA A 83 -1.27 20.64 30.96
CA ALA A 83 -2.33 20.14 30.09
C ALA A 83 -3.39 19.38 30.92
N LYS A 84 -2.96 18.46 31.78
CA LYS A 84 -3.82 17.67 32.66
C LYS A 84 -4.61 18.55 33.64
N TYR A 85 -3.97 19.56 34.21
CA TYR A 85 -4.64 20.53 35.07
C TYR A 85 -5.79 21.21 34.33
N HIS A 86 -5.54 21.75 33.14
CA HIS A 86 -6.53 22.51 32.37
C HIS A 86 -7.66 21.63 31.83
N PHE A 87 -7.39 20.40 31.37
CA PHE A 87 -8.45 19.48 30.93
C PHE A 87 -9.30 18.99 32.11
N ASN A 88 -8.68 18.65 33.25
CA ASN A 88 -9.45 18.26 34.46
C ASN A 88 -10.31 19.42 34.95
N TYR A 89 -9.80 20.65 34.92
CA TYR A 89 -10.59 21.83 35.26
C TYR A 89 -11.81 21.93 34.34
N ALA A 90 -11.62 21.88 33.00
CA ALA A 90 -12.72 21.93 32.05
C ALA A 90 -13.73 20.80 32.29
N LEU A 91 -13.24 19.56 32.49
CA LEU A 91 -14.09 18.39 32.76
C LEU A 91 -14.93 18.57 34.02
N SER A 92 -14.38 19.18 35.07
CA SER A 92 -15.09 19.42 36.33
C SER A 92 -16.24 20.42 36.25
N LYS A 93 -16.21 21.27 35.22
CA LYS A 93 -17.20 22.34 35.02
C LYS A 93 -18.33 21.95 34.05
N TYR A 94 -18.17 20.95 33.21
CA TYR A 94 -19.23 20.44 32.34
C TYR A 94 -20.33 19.77 33.18
N LYS A 95 -21.58 20.23 33.03
CA LYS A 95 -22.71 19.75 33.86
C LYS A 95 -23.96 19.36 33.05
N SER A 96 -23.98 19.69 31.77
CA SER A 96 -25.17 19.52 30.93
C SER A 96 -25.05 18.29 30.02
N PRO A 97 -26.11 17.50 29.82
CA PRO A 97 -26.13 16.45 28.77
C PRO A 97 -25.84 16.97 27.35
N LYS A 98 -26.03 18.27 27.11
CA LYS A 98 -25.65 18.91 25.83
C LYS A 98 -24.13 19.00 25.62
N GLU A 99 -23.37 18.74 26.67
CA GLU A 99 -21.91 18.80 26.69
C GLU A 99 -21.26 17.41 26.61
N ASP A 100 -22.05 16.33 26.47
CA ASP A 100 -21.53 14.95 26.44
C ASP A 100 -20.38 14.79 25.44
N LYS A 101 -20.51 15.37 24.24
CA LYS A 101 -19.43 15.34 23.23
C LYS A 101 -18.15 16.02 23.72
N LYS A 102 -18.26 17.18 24.40
CA LYS A 102 -17.09 17.88 24.96
C LYS A 102 -16.46 17.11 26.13
N ILE A 103 -17.29 16.46 26.91
CA ILE A 103 -16.86 15.59 28.01
C ILE A 103 -16.04 14.43 27.45
N ASP A 104 -16.52 13.75 26.41
CA ASP A 104 -15.84 12.62 25.78
C ASP A 104 -14.53 13.06 25.09
N GLU A 105 -14.55 14.18 24.37
CA GLU A 105 -13.35 14.79 23.78
C GLU A 105 -12.31 15.14 24.85
N THR A 106 -12.74 15.71 25.99
CA THR A 106 -11.84 16.08 27.08
C THR A 106 -11.26 14.85 27.78
N LYS A 107 -12.07 13.81 28.03
CA LYS A 107 -11.58 12.53 28.57
C LYS A 107 -10.53 11.92 27.66
N ARG A 108 -10.78 11.90 26.32
CA ARG A 108 -9.83 11.40 25.34
C ARG A 108 -8.50 12.17 25.38
N LYS A 109 -8.55 13.50 25.56
CA LYS A 109 -7.33 14.33 25.75
C LYS A 109 -6.56 13.96 27.02
N ILE A 110 -7.25 13.60 28.09
CA ILE A 110 -6.61 13.12 29.33
C ILE A 110 -5.98 11.74 29.13
N GLU A 111 -6.64 10.84 28.39
CA GLU A 111 -6.05 9.55 27.99
C GLU A 111 -4.82 9.75 27.10
N GLN A 112 -4.87 10.70 26.16
CA GLN A 112 -3.74 11.08 25.30
C GLN A 112 -2.53 11.52 26.13
N ILE A 113 -2.72 12.25 27.24
CA ILE A 113 -1.62 12.63 28.13
C ILE A 113 -0.88 11.40 28.67
N SER A 114 -1.60 10.39 29.13
CA SER A 114 -0.99 9.17 29.64
C SER A 114 -0.22 8.40 28.57
N PHE A 115 -0.73 8.41 27.34
CA PHE A 115 -0.04 7.85 26.19
C PHE A 115 1.24 8.62 25.84
N ILE A 116 1.19 9.96 25.85
CA ILE A 116 2.36 10.83 25.63
C ILE A 116 3.44 10.57 26.68
N GLU A 117 3.06 10.55 27.97
CA GLU A 117 3.99 10.28 29.08
C GLU A 117 4.68 8.92 28.92
N TYR A 118 3.92 7.89 28.56
CA TYR A 118 4.48 6.57 28.26
C TYR A 118 5.44 6.60 27.05
N SER A 119 5.05 7.24 25.96
CA SER A 119 5.83 7.31 24.73
C SER A 119 7.14 8.06 24.90
N LEU A 120 7.13 9.15 25.65
CA LEU A 120 8.36 9.92 25.98
C LEU A 120 9.35 9.10 26.83
N GLN A 121 8.85 8.22 27.68
CA GLN A 121 9.68 7.32 28.51
C GLN A 121 10.15 6.08 27.74
N ASN A 122 9.52 5.73 26.64
CA ASN A 122 9.80 4.55 25.83
C ASN A 122 10.00 4.91 24.34
N PRO A 123 11.02 5.72 24.03
CA PRO A 123 11.28 6.13 22.66
C PRO A 123 11.71 4.93 21.80
N VAL A 124 11.34 4.93 20.52
CA VAL A 124 11.85 3.98 19.54
C VAL A 124 13.16 4.46 18.92
N ASP A 125 13.94 3.55 18.37
CA ASP A 125 15.12 3.92 17.59
C ASP A 125 14.72 4.72 16.35
N PHE A 126 15.23 5.96 16.26
CA PHE A 126 14.90 6.86 15.19
C PHE A 126 16.09 7.76 14.85
N LYS A 127 16.63 7.58 13.67
CA LYS A 127 17.77 8.35 13.14
C LYS A 127 17.46 8.73 11.69
N PRO A 128 16.66 9.76 11.47
CA PRO A 128 16.27 10.17 10.13
C PRO A 128 17.46 10.78 9.39
N ASN A 129 17.61 10.36 8.14
CA ASN A 129 18.58 10.92 7.21
C ASN A 129 17.83 11.67 6.11
N ASN A 130 18.17 12.94 5.89
CA ASN A 130 17.65 13.70 4.76
C ASN A 130 18.01 12.99 3.45
N MET A 131 17.04 12.80 2.54
CA MET A 131 17.30 12.12 1.25
C MET A 131 18.14 12.97 0.27
N GLY A 132 18.50 14.19 0.65
CA GLY A 132 19.47 15.04 -0.03
C GLY A 132 18.91 15.82 -1.23
N GLU A 133 19.76 16.68 -1.79
CA GLU A 133 19.41 17.65 -2.86
C GLU A 133 18.99 17.02 -4.20
N ASN A 134 19.23 15.73 -4.39
CA ASN A 134 18.75 15.02 -5.56
C ASN A 134 17.24 14.76 -5.49
N ILE A 135 16.68 14.70 -4.29
CA ILE A 135 15.27 14.43 -4.02
C ILE A 135 14.61 15.66 -3.43
N ASN A 136 15.15 16.23 -2.37
CA ASN A 136 14.59 17.37 -1.66
C ASN A 136 14.96 18.71 -2.32
N SER A 137 14.15 19.73 -2.08
CA SER A 137 14.35 21.08 -2.61
C SER A 137 13.86 22.13 -1.60
N LYS A 138 13.78 23.38 -2.00
CA LYS A 138 13.20 24.46 -1.19
C LYS A 138 11.66 24.42 -1.11
N TYR A 139 11.03 23.47 -1.76
CA TYR A 139 9.58 23.28 -1.81
C TYR A 139 9.16 22.08 -0.97
N ASP A 140 7.85 21.87 -0.78
CA ASP A 140 7.34 20.70 -0.09
C ASP A 140 7.43 19.44 -0.95
N GLU A 141 8.05 18.39 -0.43
CA GLU A 141 8.06 17.03 -0.98
C GLU A 141 7.31 16.06 -0.07
N TYR A 142 6.38 15.29 -0.65
CA TYR A 142 5.54 14.36 0.10
C TYR A 142 4.93 13.27 -0.80
N LEU A 143 4.15 12.33 -0.20
CA LEU A 143 3.49 11.23 -0.86
C LEU A 143 4.45 10.40 -1.73
N PRO A 144 5.51 9.85 -1.13
CA PRO A 144 6.47 9.01 -1.83
C PRO A 144 5.86 7.68 -2.26
N THR A 145 6.37 7.10 -3.33
CA THR A 145 6.13 5.72 -3.76
C THR A 145 7.41 5.12 -4.33
N LEU A 146 7.57 3.81 -4.18
CA LEU A 146 8.79 3.08 -4.50
C LEU A 146 8.43 1.76 -5.20
N THR A 147 9.13 1.43 -6.29
CA THR A 147 9.01 0.10 -6.92
C THR A 147 9.58 -1.00 -6.02
N ALA A 148 9.12 -2.24 -6.20
CA ALA A 148 9.54 -3.35 -5.36
C ALA A 148 11.03 -3.74 -5.51
N ASP A 149 11.67 -3.35 -6.61
CA ASP A 149 13.11 -3.50 -6.79
C ASP A 149 13.94 -2.29 -6.34
N GLU A 150 13.27 -1.30 -5.75
CA GLU A 150 13.86 -0.05 -5.25
C GLU A 150 14.66 0.74 -6.30
N GLN A 151 14.31 0.60 -7.60
CA GLN A 151 15.03 1.27 -8.67
C GLN A 151 14.38 2.59 -9.08
N THR A 152 13.06 2.73 -8.90
CA THR A 152 12.31 3.95 -9.26
C THR A 152 11.61 4.50 -8.03
N PHE A 153 11.80 5.79 -7.79
CA PHE A 153 11.20 6.54 -6.69
C PHE A 153 10.44 7.73 -7.25
N ILE A 154 9.16 7.84 -6.92
CA ILE A 154 8.26 8.91 -7.36
C ILE A 154 7.68 9.58 -6.12
N PHE A 155 7.49 10.90 -6.18
CA PHE A 155 6.88 11.67 -5.10
C PHE A 155 6.18 12.91 -5.65
N THR A 156 5.33 13.52 -4.84
CA THR A 156 4.67 14.79 -5.15
C THR A 156 5.54 15.94 -4.66
N ARG A 157 5.68 16.99 -5.46
CA ARG A 157 6.31 18.26 -5.07
C ARG A 157 5.36 19.42 -5.35
N LEU A 158 5.18 20.29 -4.36
CA LEU A 158 4.38 21.50 -4.47
C LEU A 158 5.25 22.65 -5.00
N ILE A 159 5.09 23.02 -6.26
CA ILE A 159 5.89 24.03 -6.93
C ILE A 159 5.08 25.20 -7.45
N PRO A 160 5.66 26.41 -7.60
CA PRO A 160 4.99 27.50 -8.31
C PRO A 160 4.89 27.18 -9.80
N ASP A 161 3.70 27.32 -10.36
CA ASP A 161 3.47 27.29 -11.79
C ASP A 161 2.74 28.56 -12.25
N THR A 162 2.92 28.91 -13.51
CA THR A 162 2.40 30.13 -14.09
C THR A 162 1.14 29.81 -14.87
N ILE A 163 -0.01 30.31 -14.39
CA ILE A 163 -1.31 30.15 -15.03
C ILE A 163 -1.76 31.47 -15.67
N ASP A 164 -2.78 31.40 -16.54
CA ASP A 164 -3.36 32.56 -17.23
C ASP A 164 -2.33 33.39 -18.03
N PHE A 165 -1.55 32.72 -18.91
CA PHE A 165 -0.56 33.40 -19.77
C PHE A 165 0.49 34.23 -19.00
N GLY A 166 0.84 33.80 -17.77
CA GLY A 166 1.83 34.49 -16.95
C GLY A 166 1.27 35.55 -16.00
N LEU A 167 -0.04 35.70 -15.90
CA LEU A 167 -0.67 36.70 -15.06
C LEU A 167 -0.83 36.30 -13.59
N LYS A 168 -0.80 34.98 -13.30
CA LYS A 168 -0.99 34.44 -11.96
C LYS A 168 -0.05 33.28 -11.68
N ILE A 169 0.66 33.35 -10.58
CA ILE A 169 1.47 32.23 -10.05
C ILE A 169 0.62 31.51 -9.00
N LEU A 170 0.38 30.22 -9.18
CA LEU A 170 -0.22 29.35 -8.19
C LEU A 170 0.77 28.26 -7.79
N MET A 171 0.62 27.76 -6.57
CA MET A 171 1.30 26.54 -6.15
C MET A 171 0.52 25.36 -6.70
N VAL A 172 1.19 24.49 -7.41
CA VAL A 172 0.62 23.26 -8.02
C VAL A 172 1.39 22.05 -7.55
N GLU A 173 0.67 20.96 -7.41
CA GLU A 173 1.22 19.65 -7.09
C GLU A 173 1.59 18.94 -8.39
N ASP A 174 2.85 18.50 -8.49
CA ASP A 174 3.37 17.76 -9.64
C ASP A 174 4.14 16.51 -9.19
N PHE A 175 4.13 15.47 -10.00
CA PHE A 175 4.96 14.29 -9.78
C PHE A 175 6.40 14.50 -10.24
N PHE A 176 7.32 14.05 -9.40
CA PHE A 176 8.74 13.96 -9.69
C PHE A 176 9.21 12.52 -9.59
N GLU A 177 10.08 12.12 -10.50
CA GLU A 177 10.64 10.77 -10.59
C GLU A 177 12.16 10.82 -10.53
N THR A 178 12.76 9.86 -9.84
CA THR A 178 14.19 9.60 -9.87
C THR A 178 14.44 8.09 -9.95
N ASN A 179 15.57 7.72 -10.56
CA ASN A 179 16.01 6.35 -10.67
C ASN A 179 17.34 6.15 -9.93
N LYS A 180 17.55 4.92 -9.45
CA LYS A 180 18.77 4.55 -8.74
C LYS A 180 19.81 4.03 -9.73
N VAL A 181 20.97 4.70 -9.80
CA VAL A 181 22.11 4.30 -10.63
C VAL A 181 23.31 4.09 -9.69
N ASP A 182 23.95 2.94 -9.78
CA ASP A 182 25.08 2.54 -8.91
C ASP A 182 24.80 2.74 -7.41
N GLY A 183 23.56 2.43 -7.00
CA GLY A 183 23.10 2.54 -5.62
C GLY A 183 22.77 3.94 -5.12
N LYS A 184 22.83 4.97 -5.98
CA LYS A 184 22.53 6.37 -5.65
C LYS A 184 21.35 6.88 -6.45
N TRP A 185 20.51 7.71 -5.83
CA TRP A 185 19.44 8.40 -6.51
C TRP A 185 19.99 9.49 -7.43
N GLU A 186 19.56 9.48 -8.70
CA GLU A 186 19.80 10.59 -9.61
C GLU A 186 18.96 11.81 -9.21
N LYS A 187 19.26 12.96 -9.80
CA LYS A 187 18.45 14.17 -9.56
C LYS A 187 17.04 13.96 -10.07
N ALA A 188 16.05 14.15 -9.18
CA ALA A 188 14.64 14.00 -9.50
C ALA A 188 14.21 14.98 -10.60
N LYS A 189 13.43 14.49 -11.55
CA LYS A 189 12.91 15.23 -12.70
C LYS A 189 11.40 15.27 -12.64
N LYS A 190 10.81 16.40 -13.01
CA LYS A 190 9.36 16.50 -13.21
C LYS A 190 8.93 15.46 -14.24
N MET A 191 7.95 14.64 -13.90
CA MET A 191 7.41 13.66 -14.83
C MET A 191 6.78 14.38 -16.04
N PRO A 192 6.96 13.86 -17.25
CA PRO A 192 6.37 14.48 -18.43
C PRO A 192 4.86 14.22 -18.50
N GLN A 193 4.17 14.89 -19.42
CA GLN A 193 2.86 14.46 -19.82
C GLN A 193 2.90 12.97 -20.24
N PRO A 194 1.83 12.21 -19.96
CA PRO A 194 0.49 12.68 -19.59
C PRO A 194 0.22 12.75 -18.08
N PHE A 195 1.22 12.57 -17.22
CA PHE A 195 1.01 12.61 -15.78
C PHE A 195 0.76 14.02 -15.28
N ASN A 196 1.75 14.89 -15.40
CA ASN A 196 1.60 16.27 -14.96
C ASN A 196 0.86 17.08 -16.03
N SER A 197 -0.23 17.69 -15.63
CA SER A 197 -1.08 18.52 -16.49
C SER A 197 -1.05 19.99 -16.04
N MET A 198 -2.06 20.76 -16.33
CA MET A 198 -2.26 22.10 -15.77
C MET A 198 -3.12 22.08 -14.49
N GLU A 199 -3.51 20.90 -14.05
CA GLU A 199 -4.33 20.66 -12.86
C GLU A 199 -3.41 20.22 -11.71
N ASN A 200 -3.97 19.94 -10.53
CA ASN A 200 -3.20 19.38 -9.42
C ASN A 200 -3.21 17.85 -9.49
N GLU A 201 -2.05 17.26 -9.59
CA GLU A 201 -1.83 15.82 -9.52
C GLU A 201 -1.05 15.47 -8.26
N GLY A 202 -1.57 14.57 -7.44
CA GLY A 202 -0.92 14.13 -6.23
C GLY A 202 -1.25 12.69 -5.85
N ALA A 203 -0.54 12.20 -4.81
CA ALA A 203 -0.79 10.89 -4.24
C ALA A 203 -0.75 9.75 -5.27
N LEU A 204 0.40 9.54 -5.90
CA LEU A 204 0.61 8.45 -6.82
C LEU A 204 0.95 7.17 -6.06
N SER A 205 0.27 6.08 -6.37
CA SER A 205 0.67 4.73 -6.02
C SER A 205 1.04 3.96 -7.28
N ILE A 206 2.21 3.38 -7.29
CA ILE A 206 2.66 2.53 -8.39
C ILE A 206 2.54 1.06 -7.98
N SER A 207 2.06 0.21 -8.91
CA SER A 207 2.10 -1.24 -8.70
C SER A 207 3.54 -1.69 -8.43
N PRO A 208 3.76 -2.76 -7.62
CA PRO A 208 5.10 -3.21 -7.26
C PRO A 208 6.02 -3.50 -8.44
N ASP A 209 5.45 -3.86 -9.59
CA ASP A 209 6.16 -4.07 -10.85
C ASP A 209 6.49 -2.78 -11.63
N GLY A 210 6.06 -1.62 -11.14
CA GLY A 210 6.29 -0.31 -11.75
C GLY A 210 5.49 -0.04 -13.03
N ARG A 211 4.42 -0.80 -13.31
CA ARG A 211 3.74 -0.77 -14.62
C ARG A 211 2.35 -0.15 -14.61
N THR A 212 1.69 -0.12 -13.47
CA THR A 212 0.39 0.53 -13.34
C THR A 212 0.47 1.61 -12.27
N ALA A 213 0.08 2.81 -12.61
CA ALA A 213 -0.01 3.92 -11.68
C ALA A 213 -1.48 4.23 -11.40
N TYR A 214 -1.78 4.43 -10.12
CA TYR A 214 -3.05 4.97 -9.62
C TYR A 214 -2.73 6.29 -8.91
N PHE A 215 -3.47 7.33 -9.19
CA PHE A 215 -3.17 8.64 -8.64
C PHE A 215 -4.41 9.52 -8.57
N THR A 216 -4.29 10.63 -7.88
CA THR A 216 -5.34 11.62 -7.72
C THR A 216 -5.16 12.77 -8.70
N ARG A 217 -6.25 13.21 -9.33
CA ARG A 217 -6.31 14.46 -10.06
C ARG A 217 -7.51 15.27 -9.57
N CYS A 218 -7.29 16.54 -9.31
CA CYS A 218 -8.31 17.42 -8.77
C CYS A 218 -8.78 18.45 -9.81
N ASN A 219 -10.07 18.78 -9.74
CA ASN A 219 -10.69 19.79 -10.60
C ASN A 219 -10.62 19.52 -12.12
N SER A 220 -10.44 18.25 -12.51
CA SER A 220 -10.44 17.86 -13.91
C SER A 220 -11.84 17.94 -14.52
N ARG A 221 -11.90 18.15 -15.84
CA ARG A 221 -13.18 18.30 -16.58
C ARG A 221 -14.05 17.04 -16.55
N ASP A 222 -13.44 15.87 -16.41
CA ASP A 222 -14.11 14.58 -16.37
C ASP A 222 -14.25 14.03 -14.93
N SER A 223 -14.00 14.87 -13.90
CA SER A 223 -14.16 14.50 -12.50
C SER A 223 -15.63 14.42 -12.08
N TYR A 224 -15.92 13.45 -11.21
CA TYR A 224 -17.22 13.29 -10.53
C TYR A 224 -17.31 14.15 -9.26
N GLY A 225 -16.18 14.32 -8.58
CA GLY A 225 -16.04 15.11 -7.35
C GLY A 225 -15.00 16.23 -7.45
N SER A 226 -14.54 16.72 -6.31
CA SER A 226 -13.46 17.72 -6.28
C SER A 226 -12.10 17.13 -6.66
N CYS A 227 -11.86 15.88 -6.29
CA CYS A 227 -10.73 15.08 -6.69
C CYS A 227 -11.19 13.65 -6.98
N ASP A 228 -10.62 13.03 -7.98
CA ASP A 228 -10.94 11.69 -8.44
C ASP A 228 -9.69 10.83 -8.61
N LEU A 229 -9.86 9.52 -8.55
CA LEU A 229 -8.82 8.54 -8.85
C LEU A 229 -8.72 8.28 -10.35
N TYR A 230 -7.49 8.27 -10.84
CA TYR A 230 -7.12 7.97 -12.21
C TYR A 230 -6.14 6.80 -12.26
N SER A 231 -6.05 6.13 -13.39
CA SER A 231 -5.06 5.09 -13.65
C SER A 231 -4.37 5.27 -15.00
N SER A 232 -3.10 4.86 -15.07
CA SER A 232 -2.31 4.80 -16.29
C SER A 232 -1.44 3.56 -16.31
N GLU A 233 -1.17 3.01 -17.50
CA GLU A 233 -0.34 1.83 -17.70
C GLU A 233 0.93 2.18 -18.46
N LYS A 234 2.05 1.56 -18.10
CA LYS A 234 3.34 1.73 -18.78
C LYS A 234 3.49 0.66 -19.87
N ILE A 235 3.75 1.08 -21.09
CA ILE A 235 4.00 0.22 -22.24
C ILE A 235 5.35 0.60 -22.85
N GLY A 236 6.34 -0.25 -22.69
CA GLY A 236 7.74 0.09 -22.94
C GLY A 236 8.20 1.22 -22.03
N SER A 237 8.69 2.31 -22.61
CA SER A 237 9.14 3.50 -21.87
C SER A 237 8.05 4.58 -21.69
N ARG A 238 6.83 4.34 -22.18
CA ARG A 238 5.77 5.37 -22.22
C ARG A 238 4.57 4.97 -21.36
N TRP A 239 4.02 5.95 -20.67
CA TRP A 239 2.74 5.83 -19.99
C TRP A 239 1.58 6.13 -20.95
N THR A 240 0.48 5.42 -20.78
CA THR A 240 -0.78 5.70 -21.50
C THR A 240 -1.44 6.96 -20.96
N GLU A 241 -2.34 7.57 -21.74
CA GLU A 241 -3.19 8.65 -21.23
C GLU A 241 -3.96 8.19 -19.98
N PRO A 242 -3.93 8.98 -18.90
CA PRO A 242 -4.65 8.66 -17.68
C PRO A 242 -6.16 8.54 -17.93
N LYS A 243 -6.76 7.53 -17.33
CA LYS A 243 -8.19 7.28 -17.39
C LYS A 243 -8.82 7.49 -16.04
N ASN A 244 -9.87 8.31 -15.95
CA ASN A 244 -10.70 8.38 -14.77
C ASN A 244 -11.26 6.99 -14.45
N MET A 245 -11.17 6.53 -13.21
CA MET A 245 -11.60 5.18 -12.80
C MET A 245 -13.13 5.01 -12.79
N GLY A 246 -13.87 6.08 -13.08
CA GLY A 246 -15.31 6.06 -13.34
C GLY A 246 -16.17 6.04 -12.07
N ALA A 247 -17.48 6.24 -12.27
CA ALA A 247 -18.48 6.39 -11.21
C ALA A 247 -18.67 5.15 -10.29
N THR A 248 -18.11 4.00 -10.65
CA THR A 248 -18.10 2.83 -9.75
C THR A 248 -17.19 3.09 -8.55
N ILE A 249 -16.05 3.73 -8.78
CA ILE A 249 -15.02 4.02 -7.78
C ILE A 249 -15.14 5.46 -7.29
N ASN A 250 -15.11 6.42 -8.21
CA ASN A 250 -15.18 7.84 -7.90
C ASN A 250 -16.60 8.26 -7.51
N SER A 251 -16.71 9.22 -6.60
CA SER A 251 -17.96 9.76 -6.09
C SER A 251 -18.04 11.28 -6.31
N SER A 252 -19.12 11.89 -5.88
CA SER A 252 -19.24 13.38 -5.86
C SER A 252 -18.48 14.04 -4.71
N ALA A 253 -17.74 13.27 -3.92
CA ALA A 253 -16.94 13.72 -2.79
C ALA A 253 -15.47 13.93 -3.19
N TRP A 254 -14.58 13.99 -2.22
CA TRP A 254 -13.14 13.98 -2.42
C TRP A 254 -12.65 12.52 -2.33
N ASP A 255 -12.13 12.00 -3.43
CA ASP A 255 -11.58 10.65 -3.54
C ASP A 255 -10.10 10.75 -3.90
N SER A 256 -9.19 10.27 -3.04
CA SER A 256 -7.76 10.57 -3.17
C SER A 256 -6.89 9.52 -2.48
N GLN A 257 -5.56 9.70 -2.56
CA GLN A 257 -4.54 8.93 -1.86
C GLN A 257 -4.67 7.41 -2.07
N PRO A 258 -4.64 6.93 -3.32
CA PRO A 258 -4.71 5.50 -3.60
C PRO A 258 -3.45 4.77 -3.16
N THR A 259 -3.60 3.49 -2.76
CA THR A 259 -2.50 2.54 -2.59
C THR A 259 -2.95 1.17 -3.08
N ILE A 260 -2.20 0.61 -4.05
CA ILE A 260 -2.51 -0.68 -4.68
C ILE A 260 -1.76 -1.82 -3.99
N ALA A 261 -2.45 -2.89 -3.66
CA ALA A 261 -1.85 -4.11 -3.14
C ALA A 261 -1.11 -4.90 -4.25
N SER A 262 -0.18 -5.76 -3.84
CA SER A 262 0.63 -6.58 -4.77
C SER A 262 -0.19 -7.64 -5.51
N ASP A 263 -1.39 -7.94 -5.04
CA ASP A 263 -2.34 -8.79 -5.76
C ASP A 263 -2.81 -8.15 -7.09
N GLY A 264 -2.53 -6.84 -7.29
CA GLY A 264 -2.96 -6.07 -8.47
C GLY A 264 -4.47 -5.85 -8.55
N ARG A 265 -5.20 -6.23 -7.51
CA ARG A 265 -6.68 -6.28 -7.48
C ARG A 265 -7.29 -5.48 -6.36
N THR A 266 -6.60 -5.31 -5.23
CA THR A 266 -7.12 -4.58 -4.06
C THR A 266 -6.53 -3.17 -4.02
N LEU A 267 -7.39 -2.17 -4.20
CA LEU A 267 -7.03 -0.75 -4.15
C LEU A 267 -7.65 -0.12 -2.90
N PHE A 268 -6.81 0.38 -2.02
CA PHE A 268 -7.23 1.23 -0.90
C PHE A 268 -7.12 2.70 -1.32
N PHE A 269 -7.96 3.55 -0.74
CA PHE A 269 -7.93 4.99 -0.99
C PHE A 269 -8.69 5.73 0.11
N VAL A 270 -8.54 7.04 0.16
CA VAL A 270 -9.24 7.91 1.13
C VAL A 270 -10.42 8.59 0.47
N SER A 271 -11.53 8.69 1.21
CA SER A 271 -12.71 9.40 0.76
C SER A 271 -13.54 9.95 1.92
N ASN A 272 -14.11 11.13 1.73
CA ASN A 272 -15.11 11.71 2.64
C ASN A 272 -16.55 11.49 2.15
N ARG A 273 -16.77 10.47 1.31
CA ARG A 273 -18.10 10.08 0.84
C ARG A 273 -19.01 9.63 1.97
N ARG A 274 -20.32 9.74 1.78
CA ARG A 274 -21.31 9.26 2.76
C ARG A 274 -21.20 7.75 2.98
N GLY A 275 -21.42 7.35 4.24
CA GLY A 275 -21.41 5.93 4.64
C GLY A 275 -20.08 5.47 5.27
N GLY A 276 -19.14 6.38 5.48
CA GLY A 276 -17.95 6.16 6.28
C GLY A 276 -18.21 6.17 7.80
N LYS A 277 -17.15 6.17 8.58
CA LYS A 277 -17.19 6.17 10.06
C LYS A 277 -16.92 7.58 10.61
N GLY A 278 -16.13 8.38 9.88
CA GLY A 278 -15.68 9.68 10.32
C GLY A 278 -15.76 10.77 9.26
N LYS A 279 -14.71 11.57 9.21
CA LYS A 279 -14.59 12.69 8.25
C LYS A 279 -13.99 12.20 6.93
N ASN A 280 -12.73 11.79 6.97
CA ASN A 280 -12.04 11.10 5.88
C ASN A 280 -11.75 9.67 6.35
N ASP A 281 -12.19 8.71 5.58
CA ASP A 281 -12.05 7.28 5.89
C ASP A 281 -11.22 6.60 4.83
N ILE A 282 -10.57 5.49 5.19
CA ILE A 282 -9.94 4.58 4.24
C ILE A 282 -11.01 3.62 3.70
N TRP A 283 -11.13 3.59 2.38
CA TRP A 283 -12.01 2.71 1.63
C TRP A 283 -11.19 1.72 0.82
N TYR A 284 -11.77 0.60 0.44
CA TYR A 284 -11.17 -0.31 -0.53
C TYR A 284 -12.16 -0.76 -1.59
N THR A 285 -11.62 -1.10 -2.75
CA THR A 285 -12.33 -1.73 -3.86
C THR A 285 -11.51 -2.90 -4.38
N TYR A 286 -12.18 -3.86 -4.99
CA TYR A 286 -11.56 -5.07 -5.50
C TYR A 286 -11.86 -5.25 -7.00
N LYS A 287 -10.84 -5.61 -7.79
CA LYS A 287 -10.94 -5.90 -9.21
C LYS A 287 -11.28 -7.38 -9.42
N LYS A 288 -12.45 -7.66 -9.98
CA LYS A 288 -12.94 -9.01 -10.26
C LYS A 288 -12.20 -9.65 -11.44
N ASP A 289 -12.39 -10.95 -11.65
CA ASP A 289 -11.80 -11.70 -12.77
C ASP A 289 -12.28 -11.19 -14.15
N ASP A 290 -13.44 -10.56 -14.23
CA ASP A 290 -13.93 -9.88 -15.45
C ASP A 290 -13.27 -8.50 -15.70
N GLY A 291 -12.29 -8.13 -14.87
CA GLY A 291 -11.55 -6.86 -14.95
C GLY A 291 -12.29 -5.65 -14.37
N LYS A 292 -13.52 -5.80 -13.89
CA LYS A 292 -14.32 -4.70 -13.34
C LYS A 292 -14.08 -4.53 -11.84
N TRP A 293 -14.02 -3.29 -11.41
CA TRP A 293 -13.95 -2.94 -10.00
C TRP A 293 -15.29 -3.11 -9.29
N THR A 294 -15.26 -3.52 -8.03
CA THR A 294 -16.43 -3.51 -7.16
C THR A 294 -16.76 -2.10 -6.68
N LYS A 295 -17.95 -1.89 -6.12
CA LYS A 295 -18.23 -0.66 -5.38
C LYS A 295 -17.34 -0.61 -4.15
N PRO A 296 -16.76 0.56 -3.81
CA PRO A 296 -15.94 0.72 -2.62
C PRO A 296 -16.70 0.43 -1.32
N VAL A 297 -15.96 -0.14 -0.37
CA VAL A 297 -16.42 -0.43 0.99
C VAL A 297 -15.49 0.30 1.97
N SER A 298 -16.07 1.01 2.96
CA SER A 298 -15.31 1.61 4.05
C SER A 298 -14.68 0.50 4.92
N LEU A 299 -13.42 0.65 5.33
CA LEU A 299 -12.85 -0.22 6.35
C LEU A 299 -13.69 -0.13 7.63
N ASP A 300 -13.61 -1.16 8.44
CA ASP A 300 -14.35 -1.22 9.70
C ASP A 300 -13.79 -0.24 10.76
N SER A 301 -14.40 -0.22 11.93
CA SER A 301 -14.01 0.67 13.02
C SER A 301 -12.73 0.25 13.75
N THR A 302 -12.08 -0.82 13.33
CA THR A 302 -10.71 -1.13 13.76
C THR A 302 -9.74 -0.12 13.18
N ILE A 303 -9.94 0.28 11.92
CA ILE A 303 -9.11 1.26 11.21
C ILE A 303 -9.75 2.64 11.21
N ASN A 304 -11.00 2.76 10.69
CA ASN A 304 -11.67 4.04 10.56
C ASN A 304 -12.33 4.48 11.87
N THR A 305 -12.14 5.74 12.23
CA THR A 305 -12.61 6.36 13.47
C THR A 305 -13.58 7.53 13.17
N PRO A 306 -14.14 8.22 14.17
CA PRO A 306 -14.86 9.48 13.93
C PRO A 306 -14.00 10.65 13.40
N GLY A 307 -12.68 10.50 13.38
CA GLY A 307 -11.71 11.49 12.89
C GLY A 307 -11.41 11.37 11.41
N ASN A 308 -10.14 11.53 11.09
CA ASN A 308 -9.58 11.36 9.76
C ASN A 308 -8.56 10.24 9.75
N GLU A 309 -8.70 9.30 8.83
CA GLU A 309 -7.69 8.30 8.49
C GLU A 309 -7.22 8.57 7.06
N MET A 310 -5.94 8.89 6.91
CA MET A 310 -5.36 9.38 5.65
C MET A 310 -4.01 8.72 5.35
N TYR A 311 -3.50 8.95 4.14
CA TYR A 311 -2.18 8.50 3.67
C TYR A 311 -1.96 6.98 3.81
N PRO A 312 -2.92 6.14 3.37
CA PRO A 312 -2.75 4.70 3.45
C PRO A 312 -1.61 4.24 2.56
N PHE A 313 -0.80 3.32 3.08
CA PHE A 313 0.23 2.61 2.34
C PHE A 313 0.15 1.12 2.68
N ILE A 314 -0.31 0.30 1.73
CA ILE A 314 -0.24 -1.16 1.85
C ILE A 314 1.15 -1.64 1.43
N HIS A 315 1.87 -2.30 2.34
CA HIS A 315 3.19 -2.85 2.02
C HIS A 315 3.08 -3.96 0.95
N PRO A 316 4.08 -4.11 0.05
CA PRO A 316 4.05 -5.13 -1.01
C PRO A 316 3.89 -6.58 -0.53
N SER A 317 4.07 -6.89 0.75
CA SER A 317 3.72 -8.20 1.32
C SER A 317 2.22 -8.44 1.45
N ASN A 318 1.37 -7.41 1.35
CA ASN A 318 -0.05 -7.41 1.66
C ASN A 318 -0.38 -7.78 3.13
N THR A 319 0.59 -7.68 4.03
CA THR A 319 0.41 -8.08 5.45
C THR A 319 0.29 -6.91 6.41
N THR A 320 0.64 -5.69 5.98
CA THR A 320 0.67 -4.52 6.86
C THR A 320 0.21 -3.27 6.11
N LEU A 321 -0.78 -2.58 6.67
CA LEU A 321 -1.25 -1.27 6.23
C LEU A 321 -0.68 -0.21 7.18
N TYR A 322 0.00 0.80 6.64
CA TYR A 322 0.40 2.01 7.34
C TYR A 322 -0.57 3.13 6.97
N PHE A 323 -0.87 4.00 7.91
CA PHE A 323 -1.75 5.15 7.67
C PHE A 323 -1.52 6.23 8.73
N SER A 324 -2.05 7.42 8.52
CA SER A 324 -2.05 8.51 9.51
C SER A 324 -3.47 8.74 10.03
N SER A 325 -3.61 8.98 11.33
CA SER A 325 -4.90 9.29 11.96
C SER A 325 -4.76 10.45 12.96
N ASP A 326 -5.78 11.32 13.00
CA ASP A 326 -5.90 12.40 13.99
C ASP A 326 -6.81 12.00 15.18
N TYR A 327 -7.28 10.74 15.18
CA TYR A 327 -8.22 10.27 16.20
C TYR A 327 -7.76 9.05 16.97
N HIS A 328 -7.06 8.09 16.40
CA HIS A 328 -6.41 7.04 17.18
C HIS A 328 -5.50 7.67 18.26
N LEU A 329 -5.29 6.94 19.36
CA LEU A 329 -4.53 7.46 20.49
C LEU A 329 -3.07 7.71 20.09
N GLY A 330 -2.66 8.97 20.08
CA GLY A 330 -1.40 9.43 19.50
C GLY A 330 -0.73 10.57 20.27
N MET A 331 0.35 11.10 19.68
CA MET A 331 1.20 12.14 20.27
C MET A 331 0.69 13.56 20.00
N GLY A 332 0.04 13.77 18.84
CA GLY A 332 -0.26 15.12 18.39
C GLY A 332 -1.45 15.28 17.46
N GLY A 333 -1.16 15.78 16.28
CA GLY A 333 -2.12 15.94 15.19
C GLY A 333 -2.37 14.63 14.45
N PHE A 334 -1.89 14.53 13.20
CA PHE A 334 -1.84 13.24 12.52
C PHE A 334 -0.62 12.44 12.99
N ASP A 335 -0.87 11.28 13.53
CA ASP A 335 0.14 10.30 13.91
C ASP A 335 0.16 9.13 12.93
N ILE A 336 1.31 8.53 12.70
CA ILE A 336 1.48 7.33 11.87
C ILE A 336 1.14 6.09 12.70
N PHE A 337 0.32 5.21 12.11
CA PHE A 337 -0.07 3.91 12.66
C PHE A 337 0.24 2.81 11.66
N TYR A 338 0.38 1.60 12.17
CA TYR A 338 0.43 0.39 11.35
C TYR A 338 -0.55 -0.66 11.89
N ALA A 339 -1.20 -1.37 10.98
CA ALA A 339 -2.12 -2.46 11.28
C ALA A 339 -1.75 -3.69 10.46
N ASN A 340 -1.50 -4.80 11.12
CA ASN A 340 -1.26 -6.08 10.45
C ASN A 340 -2.57 -6.69 9.97
N ILE A 341 -2.48 -7.49 8.91
CA ILE A 341 -3.60 -8.23 8.35
C ILE A 341 -3.42 -9.71 8.71
N GLU A 342 -4.30 -10.24 9.54
CA GLU A 342 -4.31 -11.63 9.96
C GLU A 342 -5.63 -12.29 9.53
N ASN A 343 -5.54 -13.39 8.79
CA ASN A 343 -6.73 -14.10 8.27
C ASN A 343 -7.72 -13.21 7.50
N GLY A 344 -7.21 -12.20 6.79
CA GLY A 344 -8.00 -11.25 6.02
C GLY A 344 -8.67 -10.13 6.82
N HIS A 345 -8.34 -9.98 8.11
CA HIS A 345 -8.84 -8.94 9.00
C HIS A 345 -7.70 -8.07 9.51
N PHE A 346 -7.96 -6.78 9.70
CA PHE A 346 -7.01 -5.88 10.34
C PHE A 346 -6.96 -6.13 11.84
N VAL A 347 -5.76 -6.27 12.38
CA VAL A 347 -5.51 -6.22 13.82
C VAL A 347 -5.55 -4.77 14.29
N PHE A 348 -5.84 -4.55 15.58
CA PHE A 348 -5.91 -3.20 16.13
C PHE A 348 -4.62 -2.40 15.86
N PRO A 349 -4.73 -1.17 15.32
CA PRO A 349 -3.57 -0.38 14.90
C PRO A 349 -2.64 -0.05 16.06
N GLN A 350 -1.34 -0.09 15.76
CA GLN A 350 -0.30 0.31 16.68
C GLN A 350 0.26 1.68 16.25
N ASN A 351 0.41 2.60 17.21
CA ASN A 351 1.13 3.85 16.99
C ASN A 351 2.62 3.53 16.74
N ILE A 352 3.24 4.16 15.75
CA ILE A 352 4.63 3.88 15.40
C ILE A 352 5.63 4.37 16.47
N GLY A 353 5.19 5.22 17.40
CA GLY A 353 5.95 5.64 18.57
C GLY A 353 6.74 6.94 18.42
N TYR A 354 7.11 7.49 19.58
CA TYR A 354 8.00 8.66 19.69
C TYR A 354 9.46 8.23 19.46
N PRO A 355 10.30 9.01 18.75
CA PRO A 355 10.05 10.34 18.17
C PRO A 355 9.67 10.33 16.69
N VAL A 356 9.23 9.21 16.11
CA VAL A 356 8.68 9.20 14.73
C VAL A 356 7.38 10.02 14.71
N ASN A 357 6.47 9.74 15.64
CA ASN A 357 5.32 10.59 15.91
C ASN A 357 5.66 11.64 16.97
N THR A 358 5.17 12.87 16.74
CA THR A 358 5.41 14.04 17.58
C THR A 358 4.11 14.78 17.90
N SER A 359 4.20 15.96 18.49
CA SER A 359 3.03 16.84 18.65
C SER A 359 2.54 17.48 17.34
N ALA A 360 3.28 17.31 16.24
CA ALA A 360 2.97 17.86 14.92
C ALA A 360 2.06 16.91 14.10
N ASN A 361 2.13 17.00 12.78
CA ASN A 361 1.44 16.13 11.84
C ASN A 361 2.47 15.28 11.09
N GLU A 362 2.49 13.99 11.32
CA GLU A 362 3.29 13.03 10.58
C GLU A 362 2.42 12.34 9.54
N THR A 363 2.85 12.43 8.28
CA THR A 363 2.07 11.98 7.13
C THR A 363 2.96 11.35 6.06
N SER A 364 2.33 10.73 5.04
CA SER A 364 3.05 10.28 3.83
C SER A 364 4.15 9.26 4.11
N PHE A 365 3.83 8.25 4.91
CA PHE A 365 4.76 7.22 5.35
C PHE A 365 4.71 6.00 4.45
N ILE A 366 5.87 5.53 3.99
CA ILE A 366 6.03 4.26 3.28
C ILE A 366 7.17 3.44 3.87
N VAL A 367 7.14 2.14 3.62
CA VAL A 367 8.20 1.20 4.03
C VAL A 367 8.78 0.51 2.80
N SER A 368 10.10 0.37 2.77
CA SER A 368 10.81 -0.33 1.70
C SER A 368 10.36 -1.78 1.57
N PRO A 369 10.45 -2.41 0.39
CA PRO A 369 10.11 -3.82 0.19
C PRO A 369 10.83 -4.78 1.13
N SER A 370 12.05 -4.45 1.54
CA SER A 370 12.80 -5.22 2.54
C SER A 370 12.21 -5.13 3.97
N GLY A 371 11.28 -4.23 4.21
CA GLY A 371 10.71 -3.96 5.53
C GLY A 371 11.62 -3.18 6.48
N LYS A 372 12.88 -2.93 6.11
CA LYS A 372 13.91 -2.40 7.02
C LYS A 372 13.99 -0.89 7.06
N LYS A 373 13.62 -0.21 5.99
CA LYS A 373 13.69 1.25 5.89
C LYS A 373 12.31 1.84 5.71
N ALA A 374 12.07 2.96 6.38
CA ALA A 374 10.89 3.79 6.19
C ALA A 374 11.28 5.12 5.55
N ILE A 375 10.38 5.68 4.75
CA ILE A 375 10.49 7.01 4.16
C ILE A 375 9.22 7.77 4.53
N PHE A 376 9.37 8.99 4.98
CA PHE A 376 8.24 9.85 5.35
C PHE A 376 8.54 11.31 5.07
N SER A 377 7.50 12.12 5.08
CA SER A 377 7.62 13.56 4.86
C SER A 377 7.47 14.30 6.18
N THR A 378 8.47 15.10 6.52
CA THR A 378 8.47 15.91 7.74
C THR A 378 9.27 17.20 7.57
N PHE A 379 9.21 18.08 8.56
CA PHE A 379 9.99 19.29 8.66
C PHE A 379 11.03 19.16 9.79
N LEU A 380 12.32 19.12 9.44
CA LEU A 380 13.42 19.14 10.40
C LEU A 380 14.34 20.33 10.12
N ASN A 381 15.08 20.76 11.15
CA ASN A 381 15.91 21.97 11.08
C ASN A 381 17.19 21.84 10.20
N ASP A 382 17.50 20.65 9.71
CA ASP A 382 18.65 20.35 8.86
C ASP A 382 18.33 20.28 7.36
N GLY A 383 17.10 20.64 6.97
CA GLY A 383 16.60 20.58 5.60
C GLY A 383 16.89 21.78 4.72
N PHE A 384 16.42 21.73 3.47
CA PHE A 384 16.57 22.78 2.45
C PHE A 384 15.50 23.87 2.53
N GLY A 385 14.44 23.66 3.34
CA GLY A 385 13.50 24.73 3.61
C GLY A 385 12.08 24.36 4.00
N ALA A 386 11.41 23.47 3.30
CA ALA A 386 10.00 23.15 3.52
C ALA A 386 9.81 21.72 4.09
N LYS A 387 8.67 21.11 3.87
CA LYS A 387 8.46 19.71 4.21
C LYS A 387 9.27 18.83 3.27
N GLU A 388 10.09 17.94 3.78
CA GLU A 388 11.07 17.16 3.03
C GLU A 388 10.95 15.65 3.30
N LEU A 389 11.52 14.86 2.40
CA LEU A 389 11.56 13.41 2.51
C LEU A 389 12.83 12.98 3.28
N TYR A 390 12.60 12.16 4.31
CA TYR A 390 13.63 11.55 5.15
C TYR A 390 13.49 10.03 5.11
N GLU A 391 14.62 9.32 5.19
CA GLU A 391 14.64 7.87 5.39
C GLU A 391 15.24 7.52 6.76
N PHE A 392 14.79 6.43 7.37
CA PHE A 392 15.37 5.88 8.60
C PHE A 392 15.21 4.36 8.67
N ASP A 393 16.01 3.71 9.52
CA ASP A 393 15.90 2.29 9.78
C ASP A 393 14.68 2.02 10.68
N LEU A 394 13.72 1.25 10.17
CA LEU A 394 12.49 0.93 10.88
C LEU A 394 12.76 -0.13 11.95
N TYR A 395 12.37 0.12 13.18
CA TYR A 395 12.54 -0.81 14.28
C TYR A 395 11.69 -2.09 14.09
N GLU A 396 12.17 -3.23 14.60
CA GLU A 396 11.69 -4.57 14.26
C GLU A 396 10.18 -4.77 14.42
N LYS A 397 9.58 -4.26 15.50
CA LYS A 397 8.14 -4.44 15.77
C LYS A 397 7.22 -3.80 14.75
N ALA A 398 7.68 -2.72 14.09
CA ALA A 398 6.92 -2.03 13.05
C ALA A 398 7.25 -2.53 11.65
N GLN A 399 8.22 -3.45 11.50
CA GLN A 399 8.59 -4.00 10.19
C GLN A 399 7.50 -4.94 9.67
N PRO A 400 7.11 -4.81 8.39
CA PRO A 400 6.22 -5.76 7.73
C PRO A 400 6.98 -7.03 7.36
N THR A 401 6.27 -8.05 6.91
CA THR A 401 6.89 -9.20 6.26
C THR A 401 7.71 -8.73 5.05
N PRO A 402 9.03 -8.97 5.00
CA PRO A 402 9.83 -8.52 3.86
C PRO A 402 9.46 -9.27 2.59
N VAL A 403 9.69 -8.64 1.42
CA VAL A 403 9.51 -9.27 0.13
C VAL A 403 10.83 -9.34 -0.64
N VAL A 404 10.96 -10.39 -1.43
CA VAL A 404 11.91 -10.47 -2.55
C VAL A 404 11.14 -10.41 -3.86
N TYR A 405 11.81 -10.37 -4.98
CA TYR A 405 11.15 -10.33 -6.29
C TYR A 405 11.82 -11.26 -7.30
N MET A 406 11.03 -11.70 -8.27
CA MET A 406 11.54 -12.30 -9.50
C MET A 406 11.35 -11.30 -10.64
N LYS A 407 12.41 -11.03 -11.41
CA LYS A 407 12.35 -10.17 -12.59
C LYS A 407 13.14 -10.76 -13.77
N GLY A 408 12.77 -10.35 -14.97
CA GLY A 408 13.40 -10.80 -16.21
C GLY A 408 12.58 -10.39 -17.41
N ARG A 409 12.65 -11.19 -18.49
CA ARG A 409 11.87 -10.97 -19.69
C ARG A 409 11.12 -12.23 -20.10
N THR A 410 10.02 -12.05 -20.78
CA THR A 410 9.20 -13.12 -21.34
C THR A 410 9.28 -13.12 -22.86
N PHE A 411 9.37 -14.31 -23.43
CA PHE A 411 9.55 -14.49 -24.88
C PHE A 411 8.68 -15.64 -25.40
N ASP A 412 8.26 -15.50 -26.66
CA ASP A 412 7.85 -16.64 -27.46
C ASP A 412 9.08 -17.50 -27.77
N ARG A 413 9.04 -18.79 -27.44
CA ARG A 413 10.18 -19.71 -27.56
C ARG A 413 10.64 -19.92 -28.99
N ASN A 414 9.73 -19.82 -29.98
CA ASN A 414 10.05 -20.10 -31.37
C ASN A 414 10.63 -18.88 -32.08
N THR A 415 10.12 -17.70 -31.76
CA THR A 415 10.47 -16.44 -32.46
C THR A 415 11.48 -15.60 -31.68
N ASN A 416 11.65 -15.85 -30.38
CA ASN A 416 12.39 -15.01 -29.43
C ASN A 416 11.88 -13.55 -29.36
N LEU A 417 10.66 -13.30 -29.83
CA LEU A 417 10.05 -11.98 -29.67
C LEU A 417 9.48 -11.82 -28.26
N PRO A 418 9.50 -10.58 -27.71
CA PRO A 418 8.84 -10.28 -26.44
C PRO A 418 7.37 -10.70 -26.45
N LEU A 419 6.89 -11.20 -25.31
CA LEU A 419 5.53 -11.71 -25.17
C LEU A 419 4.88 -11.08 -23.94
N ALA A 420 3.65 -10.61 -24.04
CA ALA A 420 2.83 -10.22 -22.91
C ALA A 420 2.35 -11.48 -22.17
N VAL A 421 2.78 -11.66 -20.92
CA VAL A 421 2.49 -12.83 -20.10
C VAL A 421 1.90 -12.38 -18.77
N ASN A 422 0.80 -13.00 -18.37
CA ASN A 422 0.19 -12.81 -17.06
C ASN A 422 0.91 -13.68 -16.02
N PHE A 423 1.13 -13.12 -14.84
CA PHE A 423 1.71 -13.80 -13.68
C PHE A 423 0.75 -13.81 -12.52
N GLU A 424 0.64 -14.94 -11.83
CA GLU A 424 0.01 -15.06 -10.52
C GLU A 424 0.93 -15.82 -9.57
N VAL A 425 1.01 -15.31 -8.33
CA VAL A 425 1.67 -15.98 -7.21
C VAL A 425 0.61 -16.30 -6.18
N LYS A 426 0.48 -17.58 -5.84
CA LYS A 426 -0.48 -18.06 -4.84
C LYS A 426 0.25 -18.74 -3.69
N ASP A 427 -0.17 -18.45 -2.47
CA ASP A 427 0.22 -19.23 -1.29
C ASP A 427 -0.36 -20.63 -1.44
N ILE A 428 0.51 -21.65 -1.46
CA ILE A 428 0.12 -23.04 -1.73
C ILE A 428 -0.80 -23.57 -0.62
N ASN A 429 -0.52 -23.21 0.63
CA ASN A 429 -1.25 -23.73 1.79
C ASN A 429 -2.62 -23.08 1.98
N ARG A 430 -2.72 -21.79 1.64
CA ARG A 430 -3.95 -20.99 1.80
C ARG A 430 -4.76 -20.87 0.52
N ASN A 431 -4.17 -21.21 -0.63
CA ASN A 431 -4.73 -21.01 -1.97
C ASN A 431 -5.18 -19.55 -2.22
N LEU A 432 -4.43 -18.59 -1.67
CA LEU A 432 -4.69 -17.17 -1.80
C LEU A 432 -3.78 -16.54 -2.85
N LEU A 433 -4.34 -15.69 -3.70
CA LEU A 433 -3.57 -14.83 -4.60
C LEU A 433 -2.82 -13.79 -3.76
N ILE A 434 -1.49 -13.78 -3.88
CA ILE A 434 -0.59 -12.89 -3.12
C ILE A 434 -0.08 -11.77 -4.00
N ALA A 435 0.28 -12.08 -5.25
CA ALA A 435 0.77 -11.10 -6.19
C ALA A 435 0.33 -11.44 -7.61
N SER A 436 0.13 -10.41 -8.41
CA SER A 436 -0.06 -10.53 -9.85
C SER A 436 0.73 -9.45 -10.60
N SER A 437 1.10 -9.76 -11.84
CA SER A 437 1.82 -8.86 -12.74
C SER A 437 1.54 -9.23 -14.18
N ILE A 438 1.82 -8.31 -15.11
CA ILE A 438 1.77 -8.58 -16.55
C ILE A 438 3.07 -8.08 -17.15
N SER A 439 3.77 -8.91 -17.95
CA SER A 439 4.98 -8.45 -18.62
C SER A 439 4.69 -7.44 -19.73
N ASP A 440 5.66 -6.58 -19.99
CA ASP A 440 5.56 -5.56 -21.02
C ASP A 440 5.39 -6.16 -22.42
N PRO A 441 4.35 -5.79 -23.18
CA PRO A 441 4.10 -6.35 -24.50
C PRO A 441 5.17 -5.98 -25.54
N LYS A 442 5.99 -4.93 -25.29
CA LYS A 442 7.04 -4.48 -26.22
C LYS A 442 8.42 -4.98 -25.85
N THR A 443 8.72 -5.05 -24.54
CA THR A 443 10.05 -5.41 -24.04
C THR A 443 10.10 -6.79 -23.42
N GLY A 444 8.95 -7.36 -23.05
CA GLY A 444 8.82 -8.60 -22.27
C GLY A 444 9.19 -8.44 -20.80
N GLU A 445 9.61 -7.27 -20.35
CA GLU A 445 10.06 -7.06 -18.97
C GLU A 445 8.94 -7.33 -17.97
N TYR A 446 9.26 -8.01 -16.88
CA TYR A 446 8.35 -8.30 -15.79
C TYR A 446 9.04 -8.22 -14.43
N LEU A 447 8.26 -7.97 -13.40
CA LEU A 447 8.64 -8.10 -12.01
C LEU A 447 7.45 -8.66 -11.23
N VAL A 448 7.70 -9.67 -10.38
CA VAL A 448 6.71 -10.28 -9.48
C VAL A 448 7.27 -10.28 -8.09
N VAL A 449 6.49 -9.80 -7.11
CA VAL A 449 6.87 -9.81 -5.70
C VAL A 449 6.56 -11.15 -5.06
N LEU A 450 7.41 -11.54 -4.12
CA LEU A 450 7.37 -12.82 -3.41
C LEU A 450 7.59 -12.52 -1.91
N PRO A 451 6.53 -12.44 -1.09
CA PRO A 451 6.69 -12.28 0.36
C PRO A 451 7.49 -13.44 0.97
N LEU A 452 8.30 -13.17 1.98
CA LEU A 452 9.05 -14.21 2.68
C LEU A 452 8.16 -14.93 3.72
N GLY A 453 8.59 -16.13 4.13
CA GLY A 453 7.95 -16.89 5.20
C GLY A 453 6.91 -17.92 4.76
N ALA A 454 6.70 -18.14 3.45
CA ALA A 454 5.74 -19.12 2.95
C ALA A 454 6.25 -19.87 1.71
N ASP A 455 5.43 -20.79 1.22
CA ASP A 455 5.66 -21.58 0.01
C ASP A 455 4.67 -21.16 -1.08
N TYR A 456 5.15 -20.85 -2.28
CA TYR A 456 4.38 -20.24 -3.34
C TYR A 456 4.40 -21.03 -4.64
N ALA A 457 3.22 -21.13 -5.29
CA ALA A 457 3.08 -21.49 -6.68
C ALA A 457 3.05 -20.23 -7.55
N LEU A 458 3.97 -20.12 -8.48
CA LEU A 458 3.95 -19.13 -9.55
C LEU A 458 3.43 -19.79 -10.82
N SER A 459 2.44 -19.17 -11.44
CA SER A 459 1.94 -19.51 -12.77
C SER A 459 2.12 -18.32 -13.71
N ALA A 460 2.57 -18.57 -14.93
CA ALA A 460 2.71 -17.56 -15.97
C ALA A 460 2.10 -18.07 -17.28
N TRP A 461 1.19 -17.28 -17.90
CA TRP A 461 0.43 -17.71 -19.08
C TRP A 461 0.14 -16.57 -20.05
N ALA A 462 -0.04 -16.95 -21.31
CA ALA A 462 -0.52 -16.07 -22.36
C ALA A 462 -1.48 -16.85 -23.27
N GLU A 463 -2.39 -16.13 -23.96
CA GLU A 463 -3.33 -16.74 -24.90
C GLU A 463 -2.58 -17.41 -26.06
N GLY A 464 -2.94 -18.66 -26.37
CA GLY A 464 -2.27 -19.47 -27.40
C GLY A 464 -0.98 -20.16 -26.99
N TYR A 465 -0.57 -20.04 -25.71
CA TYR A 465 0.65 -20.62 -25.16
C TYR A 465 0.36 -21.60 -24.03
N LEU A 466 1.28 -22.54 -23.84
CA LEU A 466 1.33 -23.38 -22.64
C LEU A 466 1.83 -22.52 -21.46
N PHE A 467 1.26 -22.73 -20.29
CA PHE A 467 1.70 -21.99 -19.10
C PHE A 467 3.07 -22.48 -18.58
N TYR A 468 3.76 -21.58 -17.93
CA TYR A 468 4.95 -21.86 -17.14
C TYR A 468 4.56 -21.96 -15.66
N SER A 469 5.13 -22.91 -14.95
CA SER A 469 4.89 -23.13 -13.51
C SER A 469 6.23 -23.25 -12.77
N GLU A 470 6.28 -22.67 -11.57
CA GLU A 470 7.44 -22.77 -10.67
C GLU A 470 6.97 -22.76 -9.21
N ASN A 471 7.73 -23.46 -8.35
CA ASN A 471 7.54 -23.46 -6.91
C ASN A 471 8.66 -22.65 -6.25
N PHE A 472 8.29 -21.78 -5.30
CA PHE A 472 9.21 -21.00 -4.48
C PHE A 472 9.01 -21.31 -3.01
N ASN A 473 9.89 -22.08 -2.42
CA ASN A 473 9.94 -22.28 -0.98
C ASN A 473 10.76 -21.14 -0.35
N LEU A 474 10.06 -20.16 0.24
CA LEU A 474 10.64 -18.97 0.87
C LEU A 474 10.46 -18.96 2.39
N ILE A 475 10.28 -20.12 3.00
CA ILE A 475 10.10 -20.28 4.46
C ILE A 475 11.34 -19.81 5.22
N ASP A 476 12.54 -20.14 4.71
CA ASP A 476 13.80 -19.67 5.32
C ASP A 476 14.15 -18.26 4.83
N VAL A 477 13.75 -17.25 5.59
CA VAL A 477 13.94 -15.84 5.29
C VAL A 477 15.42 -15.47 5.06
N ASN A 478 16.35 -16.14 5.74
CA ASN A 478 17.78 -15.81 5.67
C ASN A 478 18.46 -16.32 4.39
N LYS A 479 17.82 -17.24 3.68
CA LYS A 479 18.36 -17.85 2.44
C LYS A 479 17.68 -17.32 1.18
N SER A 480 16.66 -16.51 1.31
CA SER A 480 15.85 -16.04 0.18
C SER A 480 16.41 -14.75 -0.39
N ASN A 481 16.62 -14.73 -1.71
CA ASN A 481 17.14 -13.60 -2.46
C ASN A 481 16.24 -13.30 -3.66
N SER A 482 16.36 -12.10 -4.21
CA SER A 482 15.69 -11.78 -5.47
C SER A 482 16.26 -12.57 -6.65
N TYR A 483 15.40 -12.94 -7.59
CA TYR A 483 15.71 -13.82 -8.72
C TYR A 483 15.74 -13.01 -10.03
N LYS A 484 16.69 -13.36 -10.92
CA LYS A 484 16.67 -12.90 -12.32
C LYS A 484 16.46 -14.11 -13.23
N LYS A 485 15.38 -14.10 -14.03
CA LYS A 485 15.04 -15.25 -14.87
C LYS A 485 14.26 -14.82 -16.11
N ASP A 486 14.73 -15.20 -17.27
CA ASP A 486 13.97 -15.07 -18.52
C ASP A 486 13.07 -16.30 -18.71
N ILE A 487 11.84 -16.08 -19.13
CA ILE A 487 10.81 -17.11 -19.32
C ILE A 487 10.42 -17.18 -20.79
N TYR A 488 10.49 -18.41 -21.31
CA TYR A 488 10.13 -18.70 -22.69
C TYR A 488 8.88 -19.58 -22.72
N LEU A 489 7.77 -19.07 -23.22
CA LEU A 489 6.54 -19.84 -23.35
C LEU A 489 6.51 -20.58 -24.70
N ASN A 490 6.08 -21.83 -24.65
CA ASN A 490 5.86 -22.64 -25.84
C ASN A 490 4.46 -22.39 -26.39
N PRO A 491 4.30 -22.09 -27.70
CA PRO A 491 2.98 -22.12 -28.33
C PRO A 491 2.31 -23.48 -28.14
N ILE A 492 0.98 -23.49 -28.07
CA ILE A 492 0.21 -24.74 -27.97
C ILE A 492 0.30 -25.48 -29.30
N VAL A 493 1.15 -26.50 -29.38
CA VAL A 493 1.30 -27.39 -30.53
C VAL A 493 1.38 -28.84 -30.06
N GLU A 494 0.98 -29.76 -30.93
CA GLU A 494 1.06 -31.21 -30.67
C GLU A 494 2.49 -31.65 -30.34
N GLY A 495 2.63 -32.51 -29.37
CA GLY A 495 3.92 -33.06 -28.91
C GLY A 495 4.59 -32.25 -27.79
N GLN A 496 4.16 -31.02 -27.52
CA GLN A 496 4.71 -30.20 -26.42
C GLN A 496 4.31 -30.75 -25.04
N THR A 497 5.24 -30.68 -24.11
CA THR A 497 5.08 -31.17 -22.74
C THR A 497 5.34 -30.06 -21.71
N VAL A 498 4.58 -30.03 -20.64
CA VAL A 498 4.74 -29.14 -19.49
C VAL A 498 4.87 -29.97 -18.22
N VAL A 499 5.88 -29.67 -17.42
CA VAL A 499 6.01 -30.22 -16.06
C VAL A 499 5.12 -29.40 -15.12
N LEU A 500 4.31 -30.09 -14.33
CA LEU A 500 3.43 -29.51 -13.32
C LEU A 500 4.20 -29.49 -11.98
N ASN A 501 4.82 -28.36 -11.67
CA ASN A 501 5.76 -28.25 -10.55
C ASN A 501 5.07 -28.18 -9.17
N ASN A 502 3.78 -27.87 -9.15
CA ASN A 502 3.00 -27.73 -7.91
C ASN A 502 1.91 -28.80 -7.79
N ILE A 503 2.19 -30.03 -8.23
CA ILE A 503 1.34 -31.20 -7.99
C ILE A 503 1.99 -32.06 -6.91
N PHE A 504 1.34 -32.16 -5.78
CA PHE A 504 1.82 -32.85 -4.58
C PHE A 504 0.89 -34.01 -4.22
N PHE A 505 1.47 -35.11 -3.77
CA PHE A 505 0.75 -36.29 -3.31
C PHE A 505 1.21 -36.66 -1.90
N GLU A 506 0.33 -37.33 -1.17
CA GLU A 506 0.72 -37.98 0.07
C GLU A 506 1.84 -39.01 -0.19
N ASN A 507 2.66 -39.26 0.84
CA ASN A 507 3.81 -40.17 0.71
C ASN A 507 3.35 -41.59 0.35
N ASN A 508 3.97 -42.18 -0.68
CA ASN A 508 3.60 -43.48 -1.25
C ASN A 508 2.12 -43.62 -1.62
N SER A 509 1.44 -42.51 -1.89
CA SER A 509 0.02 -42.42 -2.25
C SER A 509 -0.17 -41.72 -3.59
N ALA A 510 -1.36 -41.88 -4.14
CA ALA A 510 -1.85 -41.14 -5.28
C ALA A 510 -2.94 -40.10 -4.86
N GLU A 511 -3.12 -39.90 -3.58
CA GLU A 511 -4.03 -38.88 -3.08
C GLU A 511 -3.42 -37.49 -3.26
N LEU A 512 -4.15 -36.60 -3.95
CA LEU A 512 -3.74 -35.22 -4.21
C LEU A 512 -3.84 -34.40 -2.93
N LEU A 513 -2.75 -33.72 -2.58
CA LEU A 513 -2.77 -32.76 -1.47
C LEU A 513 -3.52 -31.49 -1.86
N PRO A 514 -4.19 -30.81 -0.91
CA PRO A 514 -4.86 -29.52 -1.14
C PRO A 514 -3.95 -28.46 -1.77
N SER A 515 -2.65 -28.52 -1.46
CA SER A 515 -1.61 -27.66 -2.04
C SER A 515 -1.47 -27.76 -3.56
N SER A 516 -1.98 -28.85 -4.19
CA SER A 516 -1.98 -29.01 -5.65
C SER A 516 -3.07 -28.19 -6.35
N GLN A 517 -4.01 -27.63 -5.63
CA GLN A 517 -5.22 -27.05 -6.20
C GLN A 517 -4.92 -25.85 -7.12
N SER A 518 -3.90 -25.05 -6.80
CA SER A 518 -3.50 -23.91 -7.66
C SER A 518 -3.10 -24.37 -9.06
N GLU A 519 -2.21 -25.35 -9.16
CA GLU A 519 -1.72 -25.91 -10.44
C GLU A 519 -2.84 -26.61 -11.22
N LEU A 520 -3.65 -27.40 -10.53
CA LEU A 520 -4.80 -28.09 -11.13
C LEU A 520 -5.82 -27.13 -11.72
N ASN A 521 -6.06 -26.00 -11.05
CA ASN A 521 -6.95 -24.96 -11.57
C ASN A 521 -6.34 -24.28 -12.81
N THR A 522 -5.05 -23.99 -12.83
CA THR A 522 -4.36 -23.44 -14.00
C THR A 522 -4.47 -24.37 -15.21
N LEU A 523 -4.29 -25.68 -15.01
CA LEU A 523 -4.47 -26.68 -16.07
C LEU A 523 -5.94 -26.77 -16.53
N PHE A 524 -6.87 -26.72 -15.60
CA PHE A 524 -8.31 -26.68 -15.89
C PHE A 524 -8.67 -25.47 -16.75
N GLU A 525 -8.18 -24.27 -16.41
CA GLU A 525 -8.39 -23.03 -17.18
C GLU A 525 -7.82 -23.11 -18.59
N LEU A 526 -6.59 -23.67 -18.73
CA LEU A 526 -6.00 -23.91 -20.04
C LEU A 526 -6.91 -24.79 -20.91
N LEU A 527 -7.41 -25.90 -20.38
CA LEU A 527 -8.28 -26.82 -21.11
C LEU A 527 -9.68 -26.25 -21.36
N SER A 528 -10.21 -25.44 -20.47
CA SER A 528 -11.52 -24.80 -20.61
C SER A 528 -11.51 -23.72 -21.69
N SER A 529 -10.43 -22.97 -21.77
CA SER A 529 -10.20 -21.93 -22.80
C SER A 529 -9.87 -22.51 -24.18
N ASN A 530 -9.35 -23.75 -24.24
CA ASN A 530 -8.91 -24.41 -25.47
C ASN A 530 -9.66 -25.75 -25.65
N LYS A 531 -10.90 -25.70 -26.08
CA LYS A 531 -11.83 -26.86 -26.12
C LYS A 531 -11.38 -27.99 -27.05
N ASN A 532 -10.56 -27.73 -28.05
CA ASN A 532 -10.09 -28.71 -29.02
C ASN A 532 -8.86 -29.50 -28.56
N ILE A 533 -8.19 -29.03 -27.50
CA ILE A 533 -6.97 -29.67 -27.01
C ILE A 533 -7.29 -31.00 -26.30
N ARG A 534 -6.52 -32.02 -26.63
CA ARG A 534 -6.42 -33.28 -25.90
C ARG A 534 -5.05 -33.41 -25.29
N ILE A 535 -4.96 -33.94 -24.09
CA ILE A 535 -3.71 -34.12 -23.35
C ILE A 535 -3.53 -35.55 -22.85
N GLU A 536 -2.27 -35.99 -22.77
CA GLU A 536 -1.83 -37.13 -21.98
C GLU A 536 -1.23 -36.59 -20.66
N ILE A 537 -1.79 -36.99 -19.53
CA ILE A 537 -1.24 -36.72 -18.19
C ILE A 537 -0.30 -37.87 -17.83
N SER A 538 0.96 -37.54 -17.56
CA SER A 538 2.03 -38.52 -17.35
C SER A 538 2.57 -38.46 -15.92
N GLY A 539 2.64 -39.60 -15.24
CA GLY A 539 3.24 -39.75 -13.92
C GLY A 539 4.62 -40.40 -13.98
N HIS A 540 5.55 -39.87 -13.17
CA HIS A 540 6.93 -40.35 -13.10
C HIS A 540 7.39 -40.53 -11.66
N THR A 541 8.34 -41.42 -11.42
CA THR A 541 9.02 -41.63 -10.14
C THR A 541 10.53 -41.50 -10.30
N ASP A 542 11.26 -41.43 -9.20
CA ASP A 542 12.68 -41.73 -9.15
C ASP A 542 12.93 -43.25 -9.24
N ASN A 543 14.18 -43.67 -9.09
CA ASN A 543 14.60 -45.09 -9.16
C ASN A 543 14.54 -45.83 -7.82
N VAL A 544 13.95 -45.22 -6.77
CA VAL A 544 13.82 -45.86 -5.46
C VAL A 544 12.61 -46.82 -5.47
N GLY A 545 12.83 -48.07 -5.10
CA GLY A 545 11.79 -49.11 -5.06
C GLY A 545 11.75 -50.02 -6.28
N LYS A 546 10.76 -50.92 -6.31
CA LYS A 546 10.59 -51.89 -7.40
C LYS A 546 9.95 -51.19 -8.63
N GLN A 547 10.39 -51.60 -9.81
CA GLN A 547 9.94 -51.01 -11.07
C GLN A 547 8.41 -51.17 -11.27
N ASP A 548 7.85 -52.32 -10.96
CA ASP A 548 6.41 -52.57 -11.11
C ASP A 548 5.59 -51.69 -10.14
N TYR A 549 6.06 -51.54 -8.90
CA TYR A 549 5.44 -50.63 -7.91
C TYR A 549 5.48 -49.18 -8.38
N ASN A 550 6.63 -48.73 -8.88
CA ASN A 550 6.79 -47.38 -9.41
C ASN A 550 5.89 -47.09 -10.62
N LEU A 551 5.74 -48.11 -11.49
CA LEU A 551 4.84 -48.03 -12.63
C LEU A 551 3.35 -47.90 -12.17
N GLU A 552 2.95 -48.73 -11.21
CA GLU A 552 1.60 -48.70 -10.66
C GLU A 552 1.31 -47.37 -9.94
N LEU A 553 2.21 -46.90 -9.07
CA LEU A 553 2.08 -45.65 -8.33
C LEU A 553 1.96 -44.45 -9.26
N SER A 554 2.85 -44.37 -10.27
CA SER A 554 2.81 -43.27 -11.25
C SER A 554 1.53 -43.27 -12.10
N THR A 555 1.01 -44.46 -12.44
CA THR A 555 -0.28 -44.60 -13.13
C THR A 555 -1.44 -44.08 -12.27
N LYS A 556 -1.47 -44.48 -10.99
CA LYS A 556 -2.49 -44.02 -10.06
C LYS A 556 -2.45 -42.50 -9.90
N ARG A 557 -1.26 -41.90 -9.79
CA ARG A 557 -1.06 -40.46 -9.68
C ARG A 557 -1.59 -39.69 -10.92
N ALA A 558 -1.23 -40.19 -12.12
CA ALA A 558 -1.76 -39.61 -13.35
C ALA A 558 -3.30 -39.70 -13.42
N ASN A 559 -3.87 -40.83 -12.97
CA ASN A 559 -5.32 -41.03 -12.88
C ASN A 559 -5.98 -40.04 -11.90
N SER A 560 -5.37 -39.76 -10.75
CA SER A 560 -5.91 -38.79 -9.78
C SER A 560 -6.03 -37.38 -10.38
N VAL A 561 -5.02 -36.92 -11.11
CA VAL A 561 -5.08 -35.62 -11.83
C VAL A 561 -6.16 -35.65 -12.90
N LYS A 562 -6.27 -36.71 -13.70
CA LYS A 562 -7.33 -36.90 -14.69
C LYS A 562 -8.71 -36.82 -14.05
N SER A 563 -8.95 -37.60 -12.99
CA SER A 563 -10.23 -37.64 -12.27
C SER A 563 -10.61 -36.27 -11.69
N TYR A 564 -9.62 -35.51 -11.20
CA TYR A 564 -9.87 -34.14 -10.75
C TYR A 564 -10.39 -33.25 -11.89
N LEU A 565 -9.73 -33.26 -13.05
CA LEU A 565 -10.16 -32.47 -14.21
C LEU A 565 -11.54 -32.89 -14.73
N GLU A 566 -11.84 -34.20 -14.76
CA GLU A 566 -13.17 -34.73 -15.10
C GLU A 566 -14.24 -34.24 -14.12
N SER A 567 -13.93 -34.23 -12.82
CA SER A 567 -14.85 -33.72 -11.78
C SER A 567 -15.16 -32.24 -11.94
N LYS A 568 -14.25 -31.47 -12.55
CA LYS A 568 -14.42 -30.05 -12.89
C LYS A 568 -15.15 -29.83 -14.22
N GLY A 569 -15.44 -30.88 -14.97
CA GLY A 569 -16.23 -30.81 -16.20
C GLY A 569 -15.44 -30.87 -17.50
N ILE A 570 -14.16 -31.24 -17.46
CA ILE A 570 -13.41 -31.56 -18.69
C ILE A 570 -13.86 -32.93 -19.22
N GLU A 571 -14.20 -33.00 -20.49
CA GLU A 571 -14.70 -34.20 -21.15
C GLU A 571 -13.65 -35.33 -21.10
N PRO A 572 -14.02 -36.58 -20.67
CA PRO A 572 -13.09 -37.71 -20.53
C PRO A 572 -12.33 -38.07 -21.80
N ASN A 573 -12.90 -37.87 -22.99
CA ASN A 573 -12.26 -38.14 -24.29
C ASN A 573 -11.12 -37.17 -24.62
N ARG A 574 -11.01 -36.08 -23.87
CA ARG A 574 -9.92 -35.10 -23.99
C ARG A 574 -8.71 -35.43 -23.10
N LEU A 575 -8.85 -36.41 -22.20
CA LEU A 575 -7.87 -36.70 -21.16
C LEU A 575 -7.40 -38.15 -21.27
N GLU A 576 -6.12 -38.35 -21.53
CA GLU A 576 -5.44 -39.64 -21.35
C GLU A 576 -4.55 -39.57 -20.11
N SER A 577 -4.35 -40.70 -19.44
CA SER A 577 -3.46 -40.80 -18.27
C SER A 577 -2.54 -41.98 -18.40
N LYS A 578 -1.24 -41.80 -18.08
CA LYS A 578 -0.23 -42.85 -18.22
C LYS A 578 0.85 -42.73 -17.16
N GLY A 579 1.19 -43.88 -16.54
CA GLY A 579 2.36 -43.99 -15.68
C GLY A 579 3.57 -44.43 -16.48
N TYR A 580 4.71 -43.86 -16.22
CA TYR A 580 6.00 -44.24 -16.78
C TYR A 580 6.97 -44.76 -15.72
N GLY A 581 6.61 -44.72 -14.44
CA GLY A 581 7.49 -45.09 -13.35
C GLY A 581 8.85 -44.40 -13.46
N GLN A 582 9.92 -45.16 -13.28
CA GLN A 582 11.30 -44.67 -13.35
C GLN A 582 11.90 -44.68 -14.76
N THR A 583 11.15 -45.04 -15.81
CA THR A 583 11.70 -45.31 -17.15
C THR A 583 12.03 -44.08 -17.98
N ARG A 584 11.58 -42.91 -17.55
CA ARG A 584 11.80 -41.61 -18.25
C ARG A 584 12.39 -40.57 -17.31
N PRO A 585 13.63 -40.72 -16.80
CA PRO A 585 14.25 -39.72 -15.95
C PRO A 585 14.62 -38.47 -16.77
N ILE A 586 14.47 -37.28 -16.15
CA ILE A 586 14.90 -35.98 -16.69
C ILE A 586 16.13 -35.43 -15.96
N ALA A 587 16.54 -36.08 -14.87
CA ALA A 587 17.71 -35.72 -14.07
C ALA A 587 18.40 -36.97 -13.53
N ASP A 588 19.61 -36.80 -12.98
CA ASP A 588 20.38 -37.88 -12.38
C ASP A 588 19.70 -38.39 -11.08
N ASN A 589 19.54 -39.71 -10.99
CA ASN A 589 19.00 -40.40 -9.81
C ASN A 589 20.04 -40.66 -8.69
N GLN A 590 21.30 -40.22 -8.82
CA GLN A 590 22.32 -40.43 -7.81
C GLN A 590 22.28 -39.46 -6.65
N ASN A 591 21.62 -38.30 -6.83
CA ASN A 591 21.45 -37.28 -5.79
C ASN A 591 19.98 -36.98 -5.54
N GLU A 592 19.66 -36.42 -4.36
CA GLU A 592 18.27 -36.14 -3.96
C GLU A 592 17.61 -35.08 -4.82
N GLU A 593 18.36 -34.09 -5.32
CA GLU A 593 17.84 -33.04 -6.21
C GLU A 593 17.35 -33.65 -7.53
N GLY A 594 18.16 -34.53 -8.15
CA GLY A 594 17.78 -35.21 -9.38
C GLY A 594 16.61 -36.17 -9.18
N LYS A 595 16.58 -36.92 -8.07
CA LYS A 595 15.42 -37.77 -7.71
C LYS A 595 14.16 -36.92 -7.54
N ALA A 596 14.25 -35.80 -6.85
CA ALA A 596 13.10 -34.88 -6.68
C ALA A 596 12.57 -34.41 -8.04
N ARG A 597 13.44 -34.06 -8.98
CA ARG A 597 13.05 -33.69 -10.35
C ARG A 597 12.43 -34.83 -11.14
N ASN A 598 12.84 -36.09 -10.87
CA ASN A 598 12.27 -37.25 -11.51
C ASN A 598 10.88 -37.62 -10.95
N ARG A 599 10.59 -37.35 -9.67
CA ARG A 599 9.26 -37.48 -9.06
C ARG A 599 8.37 -36.33 -9.51
N ARG A 600 7.79 -36.44 -10.70
CA ARG A 600 7.00 -35.38 -11.32
C ARG A 600 5.73 -35.88 -11.97
N THR A 601 4.81 -34.94 -12.16
CA THR A 601 3.66 -35.07 -13.07
C THR A 601 3.84 -34.09 -14.22
N GLU A 602 3.52 -34.50 -15.43
CA GLU A 602 3.57 -33.65 -16.62
C GLU A 602 2.34 -33.90 -17.49
N PHE A 603 2.00 -32.96 -18.36
CA PHE A 603 1.04 -33.22 -19.43
C PHE A 603 1.65 -32.93 -20.78
N LYS A 604 1.21 -33.68 -21.79
CA LYS A 604 1.62 -33.54 -23.17
C LYS A 604 0.40 -33.28 -24.06
N ILE A 605 0.52 -32.33 -24.98
CA ILE A 605 -0.51 -32.11 -26.01
C ILE A 605 -0.45 -33.26 -27.02
N ILE A 606 -1.53 -34.00 -27.16
CA ILE A 606 -1.64 -35.12 -28.09
C ILE A 606 -2.52 -34.84 -29.29
N MET A 607 -3.31 -33.75 -29.23
CA MET A 607 -4.09 -33.23 -30.34
C MET A 607 -4.46 -31.76 -30.05
N LYS A 608 -4.44 -30.95 -31.09
CA LYS A 608 -4.86 -29.54 -31.03
C LYS A 608 -6.06 -29.27 -31.96
#